data_46e15277fc4fa9a81b7f80f0a4914d21
#
_entry.id   46e15277fc4fa9a81b7f80f0a4914d21
#
_cell.length_a   1.000
_cell.length_b   1.000
_cell.length_c   1.000
_cell.angle_alpha   90.00
_cell.angle_beta   90.00
_cell.angle_gamma   90.00
#
_symmetry.space_group_name_H-M   'P 1'
#
loop_
_entity.id
_entity.type
_entity.pdbx_description
1 polymer ?
#
loop_
_entity_poly.entity_id
_entity_poly.type
_entity_poly.pdbx_seq_one_letter_code
_entity_poly.pdbx_strand_id
1 'polypeptide(L)'
;PKSRQHWGSPLAHPRFKAVLVALLGFALINIAAPAWAALPQGNAVKDPAAILRDSLPFEQDDIRELQHRLELTSDDLRAKRWGALGKTVSRSEALLSTRRRTILEAVPAARRDRAEAYLKQVEQDLQAMQERVGEIDKPGFIRDRRQTLSHIGDVEALLVEDGFQREIPSEFNALPRLQGRATLTISTTQGELTTVVDGYNAPLTAGAFVDLAQKGFYDGLPFVRAEDFYVLQS
;
A
#
# COMPACT_ATOMS: atom_id res chain seq x y z
N PRO A 1 -69.77 -46.57 -31.24
CA PRO A 1 -69.50 -45.25 -30.78
C PRO A 1 -68.27 -45.30 -29.83
N LYS A 2 -67.11 -44.77 -30.29
CA LYS A 2 -65.87 -44.72 -29.48
C LYS A 2 -65.75 -43.29 -28.94
N SER A 3 -65.89 -43.16 -27.60
CA SER A 3 -65.57 -41.92 -26.87
C SER A 3 -64.07 -41.71 -26.85
N ARG A 4 -63.60 -40.61 -27.46
CA ARG A 4 -62.21 -40.15 -27.26
C ARG A 4 -62.12 -39.39 -25.97
N GLN A 5 -61.37 -39.90 -24.99
CA GLN A 5 -60.97 -39.20 -23.81
C GLN A 5 -59.82 -38.24 -24.18
N HIS A 6 -60.04 -36.92 -24.10
CA HIS A 6 -59.01 -35.91 -24.16
C HIS A 6 -58.28 -35.86 -22.83
N TRP A 7 -57.03 -36.27 -22.79
CA TRP A 7 -56.10 -36.01 -21.68
C TRP A 7 -55.67 -34.55 -21.77
N GLY A 8 -56.22 -33.72 -20.89
CA GLY A 8 -55.76 -32.36 -20.74
C GLY A 8 -54.36 -32.35 -20.14
N SER A 9 -53.46 -31.64 -20.76
CA SER A 9 -52.09 -31.42 -20.29
C SER A 9 -52.07 -30.74 -18.89
N PRO A 10 -51.42 -31.30 -17.89
CA PRO A 10 -51.39 -30.71 -16.53
C PRO A 10 -50.67 -29.37 -16.40
N LEU A 11 -50.05 -28.89 -17.47
CA LEU A 11 -49.30 -27.61 -17.50
C LEU A 11 -50.14 -26.36 -17.80
N ALA A 12 -51.48 -26.50 -17.97
CA ALA A 12 -52.33 -25.37 -18.36
C ALA A 12 -52.98 -24.59 -17.20
N HIS A 13 -52.77 -24.97 -15.95
CA HIS A 13 -53.33 -24.24 -14.82
C HIS A 13 -52.48 -23.01 -14.47
N PRO A 14 -53.10 -21.79 -14.41
CA PRO A 14 -52.39 -20.54 -14.09
C PRO A 14 -51.68 -20.57 -12.71
N ARG A 15 -52.16 -21.38 -11.78
CA ARG A 15 -51.56 -21.59 -10.46
C ARG A 15 -50.21 -22.35 -10.54
N PHE A 16 -50.06 -23.28 -11.49
CA PHE A 16 -48.81 -24.03 -11.68
C PHE A 16 -47.70 -23.15 -12.27
N LYS A 17 -48.07 -22.24 -13.19
CA LYS A 17 -47.12 -21.24 -13.74
C LYS A 17 -46.66 -20.27 -12.68
N ALA A 18 -47.54 -19.80 -11.79
CA ALA A 18 -47.19 -18.89 -10.71
C ALA A 18 -46.25 -19.52 -9.67
N VAL A 19 -46.45 -20.81 -9.32
CA VAL A 19 -45.58 -21.55 -8.40
C VAL A 19 -44.21 -21.80 -9.04
N LEU A 20 -44.13 -22.13 -10.32
CA LEU A 20 -42.87 -22.34 -11.04
C LEU A 20 -42.06 -21.05 -11.15
N VAL A 21 -42.68 -19.92 -11.43
CA VAL A 21 -42.02 -18.58 -11.47
C VAL A 21 -41.55 -18.17 -10.09
N ALA A 22 -42.31 -18.44 -9.03
CA ALA A 22 -41.90 -18.12 -7.67
C ALA A 22 -40.71 -19.01 -7.22
N LEU A 23 -40.71 -20.30 -7.57
CA LEU A 23 -39.58 -21.20 -7.29
C LEU A 23 -38.29 -20.81 -8.06
N LEU A 24 -38.41 -20.44 -9.32
CA LEU A 24 -37.27 -19.90 -10.12
C LEU A 24 -36.75 -18.57 -9.55
N GLY A 25 -37.65 -17.68 -9.14
CA GLY A 25 -37.26 -16.41 -8.49
C GLY A 25 -36.52 -16.64 -7.16
N PHE A 26 -36.99 -17.59 -6.34
CA PHE A 26 -36.33 -17.96 -5.09
C PHE A 26 -34.98 -18.66 -5.30
N ALA A 27 -34.84 -19.46 -6.35
CA ALA A 27 -33.57 -20.09 -6.73
C ALA A 27 -32.53 -19.05 -7.22
N LEU A 28 -32.95 -18.02 -7.94
CA LEU A 28 -32.07 -16.95 -8.41
C LEU A 28 -31.57 -16.02 -7.28
N ILE A 29 -32.38 -15.83 -6.24
CA ILE A 29 -31.97 -15.01 -5.07
C ILE A 29 -30.92 -15.75 -4.23
N ASN A 30 -30.93 -17.09 -4.23
CA ASN A 30 -29.96 -17.90 -3.48
C ASN A 30 -28.63 -18.15 -4.24
N ILE A 31 -28.51 -17.73 -5.50
CA ILE A 31 -27.24 -17.83 -6.27
C ILE A 31 -26.36 -16.58 -6.06
N ALA A 32 -26.83 -15.56 -5.32
CA ALA A 32 -25.93 -14.55 -4.78
C ALA A 32 -25.00 -15.26 -3.77
N ALA A 33 -23.94 -15.90 -4.28
CA ALA A 33 -22.84 -16.34 -3.45
C ALA A 33 -22.42 -15.14 -2.60
N PRO A 34 -22.32 -15.26 -1.27
CA PRO A 34 -21.71 -14.19 -0.50
C PRO A 34 -20.37 -13.92 -1.15
N ALA A 35 -20.18 -12.71 -1.68
CA ALA A 35 -18.88 -12.26 -2.07
C ALA A 35 -18.08 -12.18 -0.77
N TRP A 36 -17.50 -13.30 -0.38
CA TRP A 36 -16.44 -13.31 0.61
C TRP A 36 -15.33 -12.49 -0.05
N ALA A 37 -15.24 -11.23 0.32
CA ALA A 37 -14.04 -10.45 0.06
C ALA A 37 -12.94 -11.15 0.88
N ALA A 38 -12.41 -12.24 0.35
CA ALA A 38 -11.17 -12.79 0.84
C ALA A 38 -10.15 -11.69 0.64
N LEU A 39 -9.76 -11.05 1.72
CA LEU A 39 -8.57 -10.20 1.72
C LEU A 39 -7.45 -11.01 1.06
N PRO A 40 -6.73 -10.43 0.10
CA PRO A 40 -5.64 -11.13 -0.52
C PRO A 40 -4.72 -11.66 0.58
N GLN A 41 -4.51 -12.97 0.60
CA GLN A 41 -3.55 -13.62 1.51
C GLN A 41 -2.13 -13.28 1.03
N GLY A 42 -1.75 -12.01 1.18
CA GLY A 42 -0.38 -11.59 1.09
C GLY A 42 0.23 -11.60 2.48
N ASN A 43 1.51 -11.94 2.57
CA ASN A 43 2.26 -11.69 3.79
C ASN A 43 2.12 -10.21 4.13
N ALA A 44 1.63 -9.90 5.31
CA ALA A 44 1.51 -8.51 5.77
C ALA A 44 2.88 -7.84 5.63
N VAL A 45 2.92 -6.69 4.98
CA VAL A 45 4.12 -5.87 4.90
C VAL A 45 4.47 -5.44 6.32
N LYS A 46 5.62 -5.89 6.81
CA LYS A 46 6.08 -5.64 8.18
C LYS A 46 7.01 -4.44 8.30
N ASP A 47 7.49 -3.93 7.17
CA ASP A 47 8.34 -2.74 7.12
C ASP A 47 7.43 -1.49 7.00
N PRO A 48 7.31 -0.67 8.06
CA PRO A 48 6.48 0.53 8.02
C PRO A 48 6.94 1.53 6.94
N ALA A 49 8.23 1.56 6.61
CA ALA A 49 8.76 2.42 5.56
C ALA A 49 8.28 1.98 4.17
N ALA A 50 8.15 0.66 3.92
CA ALA A 50 7.58 0.15 2.67
C ALA A 50 6.10 0.55 2.53
N ILE A 51 5.31 0.41 3.59
CA ILE A 51 3.90 0.84 3.59
C ILE A 51 3.79 2.32 3.24
N LEU A 52 4.65 3.16 3.83
CA LEU A 52 4.66 4.60 3.56
C LEU A 52 5.06 4.93 2.12
N ARG A 53 6.02 4.20 1.52
CA ARG A 53 6.38 4.38 0.10
C ARG A 53 5.23 3.98 -0.81
N ASP A 54 4.69 2.78 -0.63
CA ASP A 54 3.61 2.25 -1.47
C ASP A 54 2.34 3.09 -1.42
N SER A 55 2.11 3.81 -0.33
CA SER A 55 0.92 4.64 -0.13
C SER A 55 1.02 6.05 -0.74
N LEU A 56 2.15 6.46 -1.33
CA LEU A 56 2.30 7.76 -1.95
C LEU A 56 1.48 7.86 -3.25
N PRO A 57 0.65 8.92 -3.40
CA PRO A 57 -0.24 9.08 -4.54
C PRO A 57 0.46 9.77 -5.72
N PHE A 58 1.23 9.03 -6.49
CA PHE A 58 1.85 9.51 -7.73
C PHE A 58 1.89 8.40 -8.77
N GLU A 59 2.01 8.76 -10.02
CA GLU A 59 2.09 7.84 -11.16
C GLU A 59 3.44 8.02 -11.87
N GLN A 60 4.40 7.15 -11.56
CA GLN A 60 5.68 7.07 -12.25
C GLN A 60 6.24 5.65 -12.11
N ASP A 61 6.08 4.85 -13.17
CA ASP A 61 6.34 3.40 -13.15
C ASP A 61 7.82 3.05 -12.97
N ASP A 62 8.74 3.85 -13.55
CA ASP A 62 10.17 3.53 -13.50
C ASP A 62 10.73 3.57 -12.08
N ILE A 63 10.34 4.59 -11.27
CA ILE A 63 10.79 4.67 -9.87
C ILE A 63 10.11 3.61 -9.01
N ARG A 64 8.84 3.29 -9.26
CA ARG A 64 8.13 2.19 -8.59
C ARG A 64 8.78 0.85 -8.90
N GLU A 65 9.16 0.60 -10.15
CA GLU A 65 9.88 -0.61 -10.51
C GLU A 65 11.23 -0.70 -9.78
N LEU A 66 11.97 0.40 -9.68
CA LEU A 66 13.23 0.45 -8.94
C LEU A 66 13.03 0.11 -7.46
N GLN A 67 12.03 0.72 -6.81
CA GLN A 67 11.63 0.43 -5.43
C GLN A 67 11.33 -1.05 -5.23
N HIS A 68 10.36 -1.59 -5.96
CA HIS A 68 9.90 -2.96 -5.79
C HIS A 68 11.00 -3.98 -6.05
N ARG A 69 11.86 -3.73 -7.06
CA ARG A 69 12.99 -4.59 -7.37
C ARG A 69 13.95 -4.73 -6.19
N LEU A 70 14.22 -3.64 -5.48
CA LEU A 70 15.08 -3.66 -4.29
C LEU A 70 14.38 -4.27 -3.07
N GLU A 71 13.09 -4.05 -2.89
CA GLU A 71 12.32 -4.64 -1.80
C GLU A 71 12.25 -6.18 -1.91
N LEU A 72 12.13 -6.71 -3.12
CA LEU A 72 12.11 -8.15 -3.38
C LEU A 72 13.46 -8.86 -3.11
N THR A 73 14.56 -8.13 -2.93
CA THR A 73 15.85 -8.73 -2.58
C THR A 73 15.88 -9.45 -1.23
N SER A 74 14.87 -9.27 -0.39
CA SER A 74 14.79 -9.87 0.94
C SER A 74 14.84 -11.39 0.92
N ASP A 75 14.24 -12.05 -0.07
CA ASP A 75 14.22 -13.50 -0.19
C ASP A 75 15.56 -14.05 -0.65
N ASP A 76 16.20 -13.38 -1.61
CA ASP A 76 17.54 -13.72 -2.08
C ASP A 76 18.57 -13.57 -0.96
N LEU A 77 18.44 -12.51 -0.18
CA LEU A 77 19.31 -12.23 0.97
C LEU A 77 19.15 -13.29 2.08
N ARG A 78 17.90 -13.71 2.35
CA ARG A 78 17.60 -14.77 3.32
C ARG A 78 18.20 -16.10 2.87
N ALA A 79 18.04 -16.41 1.58
CA ALA A 79 18.56 -17.62 0.96
C ALA A 79 20.06 -17.54 0.60
N LYS A 80 20.74 -16.42 0.92
CA LYS A 80 22.17 -16.18 0.61
C LYS A 80 22.52 -16.31 -0.88
N ARG A 81 21.59 -15.95 -1.78
CA ARG A 81 21.76 -16.02 -3.23
C ARG A 81 22.49 -14.76 -3.76
N TRP A 82 23.76 -14.62 -3.39
CA TRP A 82 24.56 -13.43 -3.69
C TRP A 82 24.65 -13.10 -5.19
N GLY A 83 24.77 -14.13 -6.05
CA GLY A 83 24.75 -13.91 -7.50
C GLY A 83 23.43 -13.34 -8.04
N ALA A 84 22.28 -13.69 -7.42
CA ALA A 84 20.99 -13.10 -7.75
C ALA A 84 20.90 -11.65 -7.26
N LEU A 85 21.38 -11.39 -6.04
CA LEU A 85 21.45 -10.02 -5.48
C LEU A 85 22.27 -9.10 -6.39
N GLY A 86 23.50 -9.52 -6.79
CA GLY A 86 24.35 -8.72 -7.68
C GLY A 86 23.67 -8.41 -9.02
N LYS A 87 22.99 -9.39 -9.62
CA LYS A 87 22.21 -9.16 -10.85
C LYS A 87 21.08 -8.16 -10.64
N THR A 88 20.40 -8.23 -9.51
CA THR A 88 19.31 -7.29 -9.18
C THR A 88 19.83 -5.88 -9.00
N VAL A 89 20.94 -5.69 -8.28
CA VAL A 89 21.58 -4.37 -8.11
C VAL A 89 22.01 -3.81 -9.46
N SER A 90 22.76 -4.58 -10.28
CA SER A 90 23.21 -4.12 -11.61
C SER A 90 22.04 -3.75 -12.54
N ARG A 91 20.93 -4.49 -12.49
CA ARG A 91 19.72 -4.13 -13.25
C ARG A 91 19.06 -2.87 -12.73
N SER A 92 19.14 -2.60 -11.44
CA SER A 92 18.63 -1.38 -10.80
C SER A 92 19.46 -0.16 -11.22
N GLU A 93 20.79 -0.30 -11.27
CA GLU A 93 21.70 0.73 -11.80
C GLU A 93 21.40 1.05 -13.27
N ALA A 94 21.25 0.02 -14.10
CA ALA A 94 20.91 0.18 -15.52
C ALA A 94 19.56 0.84 -15.72
N LEU A 95 18.54 0.48 -14.92
CA LEU A 95 17.22 1.11 -14.94
C LEU A 95 17.34 2.60 -14.59
N LEU A 96 17.98 2.91 -13.48
CA LEU A 96 18.17 4.29 -13.04
C LEU A 96 18.90 5.13 -14.10
N SER A 97 20.01 4.63 -14.64
CA SER A 97 20.77 5.32 -15.69
C SER A 97 19.92 5.60 -16.93
N THR A 98 19.16 4.61 -17.38
CA THR A 98 18.35 4.71 -18.61
C THR A 98 17.13 5.61 -18.42
N ARG A 99 16.49 5.58 -17.24
CA ARG A 99 15.21 6.22 -16.95
C ARG A 99 15.32 7.51 -16.13
N ARG A 100 16.52 7.87 -15.71
CA ARG A 100 16.76 9.07 -14.89
C ARG A 100 16.06 10.31 -15.42
N ARG A 101 16.18 10.56 -16.73
CA ARG A 101 15.53 11.71 -17.37
C ARG A 101 14.01 11.64 -17.29
N THR A 102 13.42 10.49 -17.57
CA THR A 102 11.96 10.29 -17.51
C THR A 102 11.43 10.50 -16.09
N ILE A 103 12.15 10.00 -15.07
CA ILE A 103 11.80 10.22 -13.67
C ILE A 103 11.84 11.70 -13.32
N LEU A 104 12.90 12.43 -13.72
CA LEU A 104 13.04 13.85 -13.44
C LEU A 104 12.03 14.73 -14.18
N GLU A 105 11.66 14.36 -15.41
CA GLU A 105 10.63 15.07 -16.17
C GLU A 105 9.26 14.99 -15.51
N ALA A 106 8.96 13.91 -14.80
CA ALA A 106 7.73 13.72 -14.03
C ALA A 106 7.69 14.56 -12.74
N VAL A 107 8.86 14.97 -12.22
CA VAL A 107 8.92 15.81 -11.01
C VAL A 107 8.56 17.26 -11.36
N PRO A 108 7.73 17.96 -10.54
CA PRO A 108 7.47 19.38 -10.68
C PRO A 108 8.76 20.21 -10.79
N ALA A 109 8.82 21.16 -11.72
CA ALA A 109 10.04 21.89 -12.06
C ALA A 109 10.78 22.49 -10.84
N ALA A 110 10.02 23.04 -9.89
CA ALA A 110 10.59 23.65 -8.67
C ALA A 110 11.31 22.64 -7.72
N ARG A 111 11.12 21.33 -7.93
CA ARG A 111 11.69 20.27 -7.08
C ARG A 111 12.73 19.41 -7.79
N ARG A 112 12.97 19.62 -9.10
CA ARG A 112 13.84 18.76 -9.92
C ARG A 112 15.27 18.71 -9.42
N ASP A 113 15.84 19.83 -8.97
CA ASP A 113 17.21 19.87 -8.44
C ASP A 113 17.35 18.98 -7.18
N ARG A 114 16.31 18.96 -6.33
CA ARG A 114 16.29 18.06 -5.16
C ARG A 114 16.15 16.62 -5.57
N ALA A 115 15.28 16.33 -6.53
CA ALA A 115 15.11 14.96 -7.04
C ALA A 115 16.41 14.46 -7.70
N GLU A 116 17.10 15.30 -8.46
CA GLU A 116 18.39 14.98 -9.04
C GLU A 116 19.44 14.67 -7.97
N ALA A 117 19.48 15.45 -6.88
CA ALA A 117 20.38 15.18 -5.76
C ALA A 117 20.08 13.82 -5.10
N TYR A 118 18.83 13.48 -4.87
CA TYR A 118 18.45 12.18 -4.33
C TYR A 118 18.74 11.02 -5.29
N LEU A 119 18.48 11.19 -6.59
CA LEU A 119 18.81 10.15 -7.58
C LEU A 119 20.31 9.90 -7.66
N LYS A 120 21.14 10.93 -7.47
CA LYS A 120 22.59 10.78 -7.36
C LYS A 120 22.99 9.97 -6.11
N GLN A 121 22.30 10.19 -4.99
CA GLN A 121 22.52 9.38 -3.77
C GLN A 121 22.09 7.93 -3.98
N VAL A 122 20.94 7.70 -4.64
CA VAL A 122 20.51 6.34 -5.01
C VAL A 122 21.56 5.63 -5.87
N GLU A 123 22.16 6.33 -6.82
CA GLU A 123 23.23 5.76 -7.66
C GLU A 123 24.47 5.35 -6.81
N GLN A 124 24.90 6.22 -5.89
CA GLN A 124 26.01 5.92 -4.98
C GLN A 124 25.70 4.76 -4.04
N ASP A 125 24.48 4.72 -3.50
CA ASP A 125 24.03 3.62 -2.64
C ASP A 125 23.97 2.28 -3.38
N LEU A 126 23.52 2.26 -4.64
CA LEU A 126 23.54 1.06 -5.48
C LEU A 126 24.95 0.54 -5.71
N GLN A 127 25.91 1.44 -5.95
CA GLN A 127 27.33 1.08 -6.07
C GLN A 127 27.85 0.47 -4.76
N ALA A 128 27.55 1.08 -3.60
CA ALA A 128 27.91 0.52 -2.30
C ALA A 128 27.27 -0.87 -2.09
N MET A 129 25.99 -1.05 -2.46
CA MET A 129 25.34 -2.36 -2.39
C MET A 129 26.06 -3.41 -3.26
N GLN A 130 26.56 -3.03 -4.44
CA GLN A 130 27.31 -3.94 -5.30
C GLN A 130 28.66 -4.37 -4.65
N GLU A 131 29.33 -3.46 -3.95
CA GLU A 131 30.52 -3.79 -3.15
C GLU A 131 30.18 -4.80 -2.06
N ARG A 132 29.06 -4.60 -1.30
CA ARG A 132 28.61 -5.54 -0.28
C ARG A 132 28.29 -6.93 -0.84
N VAL A 133 27.79 -6.99 -2.07
CA VAL A 133 27.60 -8.29 -2.76
C VAL A 133 28.94 -8.98 -3.00
N GLY A 134 29.96 -8.26 -3.47
CA GLY A 134 31.29 -8.80 -3.70
C GLY A 134 31.98 -9.28 -2.42
N GLU A 135 31.75 -8.58 -1.31
CA GLU A 135 32.27 -8.90 0.02
C GLU A 135 31.45 -9.97 0.77
N ILE A 136 30.28 -10.35 0.27
CA ILE A 136 29.30 -11.22 0.96
C ILE A 136 28.91 -10.62 2.33
N ASP A 137 28.89 -9.29 2.42
CA ASP A 137 28.57 -8.53 3.63
C ASP A 137 27.06 -8.36 3.78
N LYS A 138 26.41 -9.28 4.48
CA LYS A 138 24.96 -9.24 4.72
C LYS A 138 24.51 -8.03 5.56
N PRO A 139 25.14 -7.69 6.69
CA PRO A 139 24.77 -6.51 7.48
C PRO A 139 24.90 -5.21 6.68
N GLY A 140 26.01 -5.06 5.96
CA GLY A 140 26.24 -3.89 5.09
C GLY A 140 25.17 -3.79 4.00
N PHE A 141 24.89 -4.88 3.31
CA PHE A 141 23.84 -4.91 2.27
C PHE A 141 22.46 -4.49 2.81
N ILE A 142 22.08 -4.97 4.01
CA ILE A 142 20.80 -4.60 4.63
C ILE A 142 20.74 -3.10 4.94
N ARG A 143 21.82 -2.55 5.49
CA ARG A 143 21.94 -1.13 5.81
C ARG A 143 21.86 -0.28 4.54
N ASP A 144 22.69 -0.60 3.55
CA ASP A 144 22.81 0.17 2.33
C ASP A 144 21.52 0.09 1.50
N ARG A 145 20.85 -1.07 1.44
CA ARG A 145 19.51 -1.22 0.85
C ARG A 145 18.46 -0.34 1.52
N ARG A 146 18.46 -0.29 2.86
CA ARG A 146 17.51 0.56 3.60
C ARG A 146 17.70 2.03 3.25
N GLN A 147 18.94 2.47 3.15
CA GLN A 147 19.29 3.84 2.76
C GLN A 147 18.88 4.13 1.33
N THR A 148 19.17 3.24 0.38
CA THR A 148 18.73 3.37 -1.02
C THR A 148 17.22 3.53 -1.12
N LEU A 149 16.46 2.67 -0.43
CA LEU A 149 15.00 2.74 -0.39
C LEU A 149 14.48 4.02 0.30
N SER A 150 15.22 4.57 1.26
CA SER A 150 14.89 5.87 1.84
C SER A 150 15.02 7.00 0.81
N HIS A 151 16.14 7.06 0.09
CA HIS A 151 16.36 8.08 -0.94
C HIS A 151 15.39 7.92 -2.13
N ILE A 152 15.01 6.68 -2.49
CA ILE A 152 13.93 6.45 -3.46
C ILE A 152 12.62 7.04 -2.96
N GLY A 153 12.24 6.76 -1.70
CA GLY A 153 11.05 7.35 -1.08
C GLY A 153 11.07 8.87 -1.04
N ASP A 154 12.25 9.49 -0.87
CA ASP A 154 12.41 10.94 -0.96
C ASP A 154 12.14 11.47 -2.38
N VAL A 155 12.59 10.76 -3.43
CA VAL A 155 12.24 11.10 -4.83
C VAL A 155 10.75 10.94 -5.06
N GLU A 156 10.15 9.84 -4.60
CA GLU A 156 8.73 9.55 -4.73
C GLU A 156 7.85 10.62 -4.06
N ALA A 157 8.27 11.11 -2.89
CA ALA A 157 7.57 12.19 -2.21
C ALA A 157 7.59 13.51 -3.00
N LEU A 158 8.62 13.73 -3.83
CA LEU A 158 8.70 14.91 -4.71
C LEU A 158 7.82 14.80 -5.97
N LEU A 159 7.36 13.59 -6.31
CA LEU A 159 6.44 13.33 -7.42
C LEU A 159 4.99 13.60 -7.06
N VAL A 160 4.65 13.62 -5.77
CA VAL A 160 3.27 13.91 -5.34
C VAL A 160 2.90 15.32 -5.74
N GLU A 161 1.76 15.49 -6.40
CA GLU A 161 1.26 16.80 -6.84
C GLU A 161 1.04 17.75 -5.67
N ASP A 162 1.30 19.05 -5.90
CA ASP A 162 1.04 20.08 -4.90
C ASP A 162 -0.45 20.17 -4.62
N GLY A 163 -0.81 20.12 -3.34
CA GLY A 163 -2.19 20.21 -2.92
C GLY A 163 -3.01 18.96 -3.20
N PHE A 164 -2.37 17.82 -3.47
CA PHE A 164 -3.09 16.56 -3.60
C PHE A 164 -4.02 16.35 -2.40
N GLN A 165 -5.29 16.14 -2.69
CA GLN A 165 -6.32 15.83 -1.69
C GLN A 165 -7.22 14.73 -2.23
N ARG A 166 -7.45 13.73 -1.40
CA ARG A 166 -8.46 12.72 -1.71
C ARG A 166 -9.84 13.33 -1.56
N GLU A 167 -10.72 13.04 -2.50
CA GLU A 167 -12.12 13.45 -2.44
C GLU A 167 -12.81 12.82 -1.22
N ILE A 168 -13.56 13.64 -0.49
CA ILE A 168 -14.29 13.25 0.72
C ILE A 168 -15.76 13.64 0.52
N PRO A 169 -16.72 12.76 0.88
CA PRO A 169 -18.13 13.10 0.84
C PRO A 169 -18.44 14.37 1.66
N SER A 170 -19.34 15.20 1.14
CA SER A 170 -19.61 16.54 1.68
C SER A 170 -20.12 16.56 3.11
N GLU A 171 -20.78 15.49 3.55
CA GLU A 171 -21.28 15.33 4.93
C GLU A 171 -20.15 15.31 5.97
N PHE A 172 -18.91 15.01 5.56
CA PHE A 172 -17.74 14.99 6.44
C PHE A 172 -16.90 16.27 6.39
N ASN A 173 -17.37 17.32 5.68
CA ASN A 173 -16.60 18.54 5.49
C ASN A 173 -16.23 19.27 6.78
N ALA A 174 -16.99 19.10 7.85
CA ALA A 174 -16.72 19.72 9.16
C ALA A 174 -15.68 18.96 10.01
N LEU A 175 -15.27 17.75 9.60
CA LEU A 175 -14.31 16.97 10.38
C LEU A 175 -12.87 17.41 10.12
N PRO A 176 -11.97 17.24 11.13
CA PRO A 176 -10.55 17.47 10.95
C PRO A 176 -9.97 16.62 9.81
N ARG A 177 -9.08 17.22 9.03
CA ARG A 177 -8.40 16.55 7.91
C ARG A 177 -6.91 16.77 7.99
N LEU A 178 -6.15 15.72 7.74
CA LEU A 178 -4.73 15.83 7.49
C LEU A 178 -4.46 15.87 5.98
N GLN A 179 -3.79 16.92 5.52
CA GLN A 179 -3.26 17.01 4.16
C GLN A 179 -1.81 16.54 4.18
N GLY A 180 -1.50 15.51 3.38
CA GLY A 180 -0.16 14.92 3.39
C GLY A 180 0.09 14.06 4.62
N ARG A 181 1.26 14.15 5.21
CA ARG A 181 1.69 13.32 6.35
C ARG A 181 2.05 14.16 7.57
N ALA A 182 1.82 13.60 8.75
CA ALA A 182 2.30 14.16 10.00
C ALA A 182 3.15 13.11 10.74
N THR A 183 4.21 13.57 11.40
CA THR A 183 5.03 12.75 12.29
C THR A 183 4.70 13.13 13.73
N LEU A 184 4.36 12.12 14.53
CA LEU A 184 4.08 12.29 15.96
C LEU A 184 5.12 11.52 16.76
N THR A 185 5.55 12.09 17.87
CA THR A 185 6.36 11.42 18.89
C THR A 185 5.47 11.09 20.07
N ILE A 186 5.39 9.81 20.43
CA ILE A 186 4.65 9.32 21.59
C ILE A 186 5.65 8.97 22.67
N SER A 187 5.71 9.80 23.72
CA SER A 187 6.59 9.56 24.87
C SER A 187 5.93 8.61 25.84
N THR A 188 6.61 7.52 26.18
CA THR A 188 6.12 6.51 27.12
C THR A 188 7.12 6.28 28.25
N THR A 189 6.71 5.57 29.30
CA THR A 189 7.62 5.14 30.39
C THR A 189 8.73 4.18 29.95
N GLN A 190 8.61 3.60 28.74
CA GLN A 190 9.59 2.66 28.16
C GLN A 190 10.41 3.27 27.02
N GLY A 191 10.20 4.54 26.71
CA GLY A 191 10.88 5.25 25.63
C GLY A 191 9.93 5.95 24.67
N GLU A 192 10.48 6.46 23.59
CA GLU A 192 9.74 7.21 22.56
C GLU A 192 9.41 6.32 21.36
N LEU A 193 8.20 6.50 20.84
CA LEU A 193 7.75 5.91 19.59
C LEU A 193 7.54 7.03 18.58
N THR A 194 8.08 6.85 17.37
CA THR A 194 7.80 7.74 16.25
C THR A 194 6.76 7.12 15.34
N THR A 195 5.66 7.82 15.14
CA THR A 195 4.53 7.39 14.29
C THR A 195 4.35 8.38 13.14
N VAL A 196 4.29 7.87 11.92
CA VAL A 196 3.89 8.67 10.75
C VAL A 196 2.46 8.32 10.39
N VAL A 197 1.58 9.31 10.35
CA VAL A 197 0.19 9.15 9.91
C VAL A 197 0.02 9.68 8.50
N ASP A 198 -0.71 8.91 7.70
CA ASP A 198 -0.85 9.17 6.26
C ASP A 198 -2.22 9.78 5.94
N GLY A 199 -2.24 11.09 5.74
CA GLY A 199 -3.42 11.82 5.30
C GLY A 199 -3.68 11.72 3.80
N TYR A 200 -2.75 11.21 3.00
CA TYR A 200 -3.01 10.99 1.56
C TYR A 200 -4.08 9.92 1.34
N ASN A 201 -4.04 8.83 2.11
CA ASN A 201 -4.97 7.71 1.97
C ASN A 201 -6.11 7.73 2.98
N ALA A 202 -5.91 8.27 4.16
CA ALA A 202 -6.90 8.32 5.23
C ALA A 202 -7.02 9.72 5.86
N PRO A 203 -7.40 10.75 5.08
CA PRO A 203 -7.34 12.15 5.53
C PRO A 203 -8.19 12.44 6.78
N LEU A 204 -9.37 11.80 6.91
CA LEU A 204 -10.24 11.97 8.06
C LEU A 204 -9.72 11.25 9.31
N THR A 205 -9.32 9.97 9.17
CA THR A 205 -8.79 9.18 10.29
C THR A 205 -7.48 9.79 10.80
N ALA A 206 -6.57 10.11 9.88
CA ALA A 206 -5.31 10.77 10.22
C ALA A 206 -5.54 12.17 10.82
N GLY A 207 -6.49 12.94 10.28
CA GLY A 207 -6.85 14.26 10.78
C GLY A 207 -7.44 14.20 12.19
N ALA A 208 -8.37 13.29 12.44
CA ALA A 208 -8.94 13.08 13.77
C ALA A 208 -7.88 12.68 14.80
N PHE A 209 -6.97 11.78 14.43
CA PHE A 209 -5.88 11.35 15.32
C PHE A 209 -4.95 12.52 15.67
N VAL A 210 -4.53 13.31 14.67
CA VAL A 210 -3.66 14.49 14.89
C VAL A 210 -4.36 15.56 15.71
N ASP A 211 -5.63 15.86 15.43
CA ASP A 211 -6.43 16.84 16.16
C ASP A 211 -6.58 16.46 17.63
N LEU A 212 -6.87 15.19 17.93
CA LEU A 212 -6.98 14.68 19.29
C LEU A 212 -5.62 14.69 20.02
N ALA A 213 -4.54 14.35 19.31
CA ALA A 213 -3.18 14.42 19.89
C ALA A 213 -2.80 15.85 20.23
N GLN A 214 -3.10 16.84 19.36
CA GLN A 214 -2.85 18.25 19.63
C GLN A 214 -3.66 18.80 20.82
N LYS A 215 -4.81 18.21 21.10
CA LYS A 215 -5.66 18.55 22.26
C LYS A 215 -5.26 17.83 23.55
N GLY A 216 -4.22 17.01 23.53
CA GLY A 216 -3.76 16.23 24.68
C GLY A 216 -4.72 15.09 25.07
N PHE A 217 -5.59 14.65 24.15
CA PHE A 217 -6.58 13.61 24.44
C PHE A 217 -5.94 12.28 24.85
N TYR A 218 -4.77 11.97 24.33
CA TYR A 218 -4.06 10.72 24.59
C TYR A 218 -3.11 10.79 25.78
N ASP A 219 -2.92 11.98 26.38
CA ASP A 219 -1.96 12.16 27.47
C ASP A 219 -2.36 11.36 28.70
N GLY A 220 -1.44 10.55 29.20
CA GLY A 220 -1.64 9.72 30.39
C GLY A 220 -2.47 8.45 30.16
N LEU A 221 -2.93 8.17 28.93
CA LEU A 221 -3.61 6.92 28.64
C LEU A 221 -2.63 5.75 28.62
N PRO A 222 -2.96 4.60 29.26
CA PRO A 222 -2.11 3.41 29.20
C PRO A 222 -2.31 2.64 27.90
N PHE A 223 -1.26 2.00 27.38
CA PHE A 223 -1.44 0.94 26.41
C PHE A 223 -1.95 -0.32 27.11
N VAL A 224 -3.12 -0.78 26.70
CA VAL A 224 -3.83 -1.91 27.36
C VAL A 224 -3.76 -3.20 26.55
N ARG A 225 -3.39 -3.14 25.28
CA ARG A 225 -3.28 -4.29 24.39
C ARG A 225 -2.18 -4.08 23.37
N ALA A 226 -1.35 -5.10 23.18
CA ALA A 226 -0.37 -5.18 22.10
C ALA A 226 -0.44 -6.56 21.48
N GLU A 227 -0.54 -6.61 20.16
CA GLU A 227 -0.48 -7.85 19.37
C GLU A 227 0.56 -7.68 18.27
N ASP A 228 1.35 -8.72 18.06
CA ASP A 228 2.45 -8.72 17.10
C ASP A 228 1.98 -8.28 15.71
N PHE A 229 2.59 -7.21 15.21
CA PHE A 229 2.39 -6.62 13.86
C PHE A 229 1.00 -6.09 13.55
N TYR A 230 0.13 -5.95 14.54
CA TYR A 230 -1.28 -5.72 14.26
C TYR A 230 -1.89 -4.57 15.07
N VAL A 231 -1.77 -4.58 16.38
CA VAL A 231 -2.46 -3.63 17.27
C VAL A 231 -1.58 -3.17 18.40
N LEU A 232 -1.58 -1.86 18.62
CA LEU A 232 -1.23 -1.21 19.86
C LEU A 232 -2.43 -0.34 20.25
N GLN A 233 -3.10 -0.68 21.36
CA GLN A 233 -4.35 -0.04 21.79
C GLN A 233 -4.17 0.63 23.13
N SER A 234 -4.65 1.85 23.26
CA SER A 234 -4.82 2.61 24.50
C SER A 234 -6.29 2.80 24.84
#